data_a28d522c8be772042de2166014aefedc
#
_entry.id   a28d522c8be772042de2166014aefedc
#
_cell.length_a   1.000
_cell.length_b   1.000
_cell.length_c   1.000
_cell.angle_alpha   90.00
_cell.angle_beta   90.00
_cell.angle_gamma   90.00
#
_symmetry.space_group_name_H-M   'P 1'
#
loop_
_entity.id
_entity.type
_entity.pdbx_description
1 polymer ?
#
loop_
_entity_poly.entity_id
_entity_poly.type
_entity_poly.pdbx_seq_one_letter_code
_entity_poly.pdbx_strand_id
1 'polypeptide(L)'
;MPRHLPEPFRIKSVEPIRLTTAAERQAIMEAGGNNMFNVPADKVYIDLLTDSGTGAMSDNQWAGLQIGDESYAGCRNWFHFEKTVRDLTGLKHIIPTHQGRVAENLLFGAVFHDKIVINNNHFDTTRANVLAHGGEPLDMVIDEGRDPSSLYPFKGNIDLARLQKTLSEKGPDKIALVMLTLTNNSGGGQPVSMENIRSAHKITAQYGIPLFFDACRFAENAYFIKLREPGYADRPVRDIVREMFSYADGCTMSAKKDGLVNIGGFLALNDSALAERVKVELIRTEGFFTYGGLAGRDLEAIARGLHEVLNDDYLAYRIGQVKFLGDLLFENDVPLLLPPGGHAIYLDATRFAPHIPVDQFPGQSIAVNLYLQSGIRSTEIGSFMFYQRDKETGRLLKSSMELVRLAIPRRVYTESHLRYVAESVIELYQKRDELRGLRIVANGESPLRHFIARLEFV
;
A
#
# COMPACT_ATOMS: atom_id res chain seq x y z
N MET A 1 -31.91 -6.27 9.24
CA MET A 1 -30.54 -6.54 9.70
C MET A 1 -30.01 -5.29 10.39
N PRO A 2 -29.14 -5.41 11.40
CA PRO A 2 -28.51 -4.26 12.03
C PRO A 2 -27.77 -3.40 10.98
N ARG A 3 -27.74 -2.08 11.19
CA ARG A 3 -27.06 -1.14 10.28
C ARG A 3 -25.54 -1.19 10.37
N HIS A 4 -25.00 -1.69 11.49
CA HIS A 4 -23.56 -1.76 11.74
C HIS A 4 -23.13 -3.21 11.83
N LEU A 5 -22.05 -3.55 11.14
CA LEU A 5 -21.38 -4.85 11.26
C LEU A 5 -20.39 -4.76 12.41
N PRO A 6 -20.51 -5.63 13.44
CA PRO A 6 -19.51 -5.66 14.51
C PRO A 6 -18.21 -6.28 14.02
N GLU A 7 -17.16 -6.16 14.83
CA GLU A 7 -15.90 -6.84 14.62
C GLU A 7 -16.12 -8.36 14.56
N PRO A 8 -15.64 -9.05 13.50
CA PRO A 8 -15.81 -10.50 13.37
C PRO A 8 -14.75 -11.29 14.18
N PHE A 9 -14.24 -10.71 15.26
CA PHE A 9 -13.24 -11.30 16.14
C PHE A 9 -13.43 -10.85 17.59
N ARG A 10 -12.78 -11.58 18.52
CA ARG A 10 -12.67 -11.20 19.93
C ARG A 10 -11.25 -10.79 20.26
N ILE A 11 -11.12 -9.73 21.06
CA ILE A 11 -9.82 -9.27 21.54
C ILE A 11 -9.39 -10.17 22.71
N LYS A 12 -8.29 -10.90 22.53
CA LYS A 12 -7.72 -11.79 23.56
C LYS A 12 -6.39 -11.29 24.13
N SER A 13 -5.74 -10.35 23.45
CA SER A 13 -4.50 -9.70 23.87
C SER A 13 -4.67 -8.20 23.72
N VAL A 14 -4.17 -7.42 24.66
CA VAL A 14 -4.27 -5.96 24.65
C VAL A 14 -2.88 -5.34 24.87
N GLU A 15 -2.59 -4.29 24.09
CA GLU A 15 -1.44 -3.44 24.26
C GLU A 15 -1.91 -2.07 24.77
N PRO A 16 -1.47 -1.61 25.95
CA PRO A 16 -1.88 -0.32 26.47
C PRO A 16 -1.29 0.81 25.62
N ILE A 17 -2.13 1.79 25.28
CA ILE A 17 -1.72 3.03 24.63
C ILE A 17 -1.83 4.20 25.60
N ARG A 18 -0.95 5.20 25.46
CA ARG A 18 -0.94 6.37 26.34
C ARG A 18 -1.11 7.64 25.52
N LEU A 19 -2.10 8.44 25.87
CA LEU A 19 -2.21 9.80 25.37
C LEU A 19 -1.18 10.70 26.06
N THR A 20 -0.26 11.25 25.29
CA THR A 20 0.73 12.23 25.75
C THR A 20 0.09 13.60 25.96
N THR A 21 0.68 14.43 26.80
CA THR A 21 0.28 15.84 26.96
C THR A 21 0.67 16.67 25.71
N ALA A 22 0.03 17.81 25.51
CA ALA A 22 0.38 18.71 24.42
C ALA A 22 1.85 19.19 24.49
N ALA A 23 2.36 19.46 25.71
CA ALA A 23 3.76 19.86 25.89
C ALA A 23 4.75 18.74 25.52
N GLU A 24 4.45 17.47 25.88
CA GLU A 24 5.25 16.33 25.47
C GLU A 24 5.27 16.20 23.94
N ARG A 25 4.11 16.30 23.27
CA ARG A 25 4.03 16.21 21.82
C ARG A 25 4.78 17.32 21.11
N GLN A 26 4.72 18.56 21.63
CA GLN A 26 5.47 19.68 21.09
C GLN A 26 6.98 19.41 21.16
N ALA A 27 7.50 19.00 22.32
CA ALA A 27 8.92 18.69 22.49
C ALA A 27 9.38 17.53 21.58
N ILE A 28 8.54 16.51 21.39
CA ILE A 28 8.81 15.37 20.49
C ILE A 28 8.91 15.84 19.04
N MET A 29 7.98 16.67 18.58
CA MET A 29 7.97 17.17 17.20
C MET A 29 9.17 18.09 16.92
N GLU A 30 9.53 18.96 17.84
CA GLU A 30 10.74 19.80 17.73
C GLU A 30 12.01 18.94 17.63
N ALA A 31 12.17 17.97 18.54
CA ALA A 31 13.30 17.04 18.52
C ALA A 31 13.33 16.21 17.21
N GLY A 32 12.18 15.76 16.74
CA GLY A 32 12.00 15.01 15.49
C GLY A 32 12.14 15.85 14.21
N GLY A 33 12.20 17.19 14.33
CA GLY A 33 12.28 18.09 13.17
C GLY A 33 11.00 18.08 12.33
N ASN A 34 9.84 18.07 12.97
CA ASN A 34 8.51 18.05 12.34
C ASN A 34 8.35 16.95 11.27
N ASN A 35 9.03 15.82 11.48
CA ASN A 35 8.95 14.65 10.61
C ASN A 35 8.26 13.49 11.35
N MET A 36 7.14 13.01 10.81
CA MET A 36 6.31 11.98 11.43
C MET A 36 7.04 10.63 11.60
N PHE A 37 8.04 10.34 10.78
CA PHE A 37 8.86 9.12 10.89
C PHE A 37 9.86 9.17 12.06
N ASN A 38 10.13 10.34 12.63
CA ASN A 38 11.01 10.52 13.79
C ASN A 38 10.26 10.53 15.13
N VAL A 39 8.95 10.35 15.12
CA VAL A 39 8.14 10.25 16.36
C VAL A 39 8.29 8.85 16.94
N PRO A 40 8.76 8.67 18.20
CA PRO A 40 8.82 7.37 18.85
C PRO A 40 7.43 6.72 18.96
N ALA A 41 7.33 5.44 18.68
CA ALA A 41 6.04 4.74 18.62
C ALA A 41 5.29 4.73 19.96
N ASP A 42 6.01 4.65 21.09
CA ASP A 42 5.45 4.71 22.45
C ASP A 42 4.87 6.09 22.83
N LYS A 43 5.05 7.09 21.98
CA LYS A 43 4.52 8.46 22.13
C LYS A 43 3.35 8.75 21.18
N VAL A 44 2.93 7.75 20.41
CA VAL A 44 1.78 7.84 19.50
C VAL A 44 0.55 7.25 20.19
N TYR A 45 -0.56 7.99 20.20
CA TYR A 45 -1.81 7.51 20.77
C TYR A 45 -2.57 6.61 19.79
N ILE A 46 -2.78 7.08 18.56
CA ILE A 46 -3.34 6.28 17.47
C ILE A 46 -2.40 6.36 16.27
N ASP A 47 -1.90 5.21 15.82
CA ASP A 47 -0.92 5.12 14.74
C ASP A 47 -1.56 4.75 13.41
N LEU A 48 -1.74 5.75 12.55
CA LEU A 48 -2.26 5.61 11.19
C LEU A 48 -1.18 5.89 10.12
N LEU A 49 0.10 5.77 10.49
CA LEU A 49 1.23 5.97 9.57
C LEU A 49 1.20 4.97 8.43
N THR A 50 0.93 3.70 8.74
CA THR A 50 0.95 2.60 7.78
C THR A 50 0.08 1.42 8.26
N ASP A 51 -0.48 0.69 7.31
CA ASP A 51 -1.13 -0.61 7.52
C ASP A 51 -0.18 -1.80 7.30
N SER A 52 1.11 -1.54 7.02
CA SER A 52 2.09 -2.56 6.66
C SER A 52 2.82 -3.12 7.86
N GLY A 53 2.48 -4.35 8.26
CA GLY A 53 3.13 -5.04 9.38
C GLY A 53 2.69 -4.56 10.76
N THR A 54 1.66 -3.73 10.83
CA THR A 54 1.12 -3.14 12.07
C THR A 54 -0.21 -3.77 12.49
N GLY A 55 -0.69 -4.78 11.76
CA GLY A 55 -1.93 -5.49 12.06
C GLY A 55 -1.77 -6.52 13.16
N ALA A 56 -2.91 -6.93 13.75
CA ALA A 56 -2.97 -8.03 14.71
C ALA A 56 -3.14 -9.38 14.00
N MET A 57 -2.32 -10.36 14.39
CA MET A 57 -2.43 -11.75 13.94
C MET A 57 -3.52 -12.49 14.74
N SER A 58 -4.14 -13.49 14.10
CA SER A 58 -5.14 -14.35 14.73
C SER A 58 -4.49 -15.35 15.70
N ASP A 59 -5.30 -15.94 16.57
CA ASP A 59 -4.89 -17.06 17.43
C ASP A 59 -4.43 -18.28 16.59
N ASN A 60 -5.01 -18.50 15.42
CA ASN A 60 -4.57 -19.53 14.47
C ASN A 60 -3.18 -19.21 13.90
N GLN A 61 -2.88 -17.96 13.58
CA GLN A 61 -1.53 -17.55 13.14
C GLN A 61 -0.51 -17.69 14.28
N TRP A 62 -0.85 -17.28 15.51
CA TRP A 62 0.00 -17.49 16.70
C TRP A 62 0.26 -18.97 16.99
N ALA A 63 -0.75 -19.83 16.86
CA ALA A 63 -0.58 -21.28 16.96
C ALA A 63 0.38 -21.80 15.86
N GLY A 64 0.29 -21.24 14.65
CA GLY A 64 1.21 -21.54 13.55
C GLY A 64 2.66 -21.22 13.87
N LEU A 65 2.91 -20.07 14.50
CA LEU A 65 4.26 -19.70 14.94
C LEU A 65 4.86 -20.73 15.92
N GLN A 66 4.06 -21.35 16.80
CA GLN A 66 4.52 -22.32 17.78
C GLN A 66 4.94 -23.67 17.17
N ILE A 67 4.45 -24.00 15.98
CA ILE A 67 4.79 -25.26 15.29
C ILE A 67 5.77 -25.07 14.13
N GLY A 68 6.49 -23.96 14.14
CA GLY A 68 7.51 -23.65 13.14
C GLY A 68 8.59 -24.74 13.07
N ASP A 69 8.96 -25.13 11.84
CA ASP A 69 10.08 -26.00 11.52
C ASP A 69 11.20 -25.10 10.98
N GLU A 70 12.26 -24.92 11.78
CA GLU A 70 13.35 -24.00 11.48
C GLU A 70 14.49 -24.67 10.69
N SER A 71 14.18 -25.74 9.94
CA SER A 71 15.16 -26.40 9.06
C SER A 71 15.62 -25.45 7.95
N TYR A 72 16.94 -25.42 7.70
CA TYR A 72 17.55 -24.51 6.73
C TYR A 72 17.03 -24.71 5.30
N ALA A 73 16.76 -25.92 4.87
CA ALA A 73 16.30 -26.22 3.52
C ALA A 73 15.08 -27.14 3.56
N GLY A 74 14.01 -26.75 2.84
CA GLY A 74 12.84 -27.58 2.65
C GLY A 74 12.06 -27.86 3.94
N CYS A 75 11.94 -26.88 4.84
CA CYS A 75 11.11 -27.02 6.03
C CYS A 75 9.65 -27.30 5.63
N ARG A 76 8.87 -27.99 6.49
CA ARG A 76 7.47 -28.31 6.18
C ARG A 76 6.59 -27.07 6.03
N ASN A 77 6.92 -25.97 6.69
CA ASN A 77 6.20 -24.71 6.57
C ASN A 77 6.41 -24.06 5.18
N TRP A 78 7.57 -24.29 4.55
CA TRP A 78 7.80 -23.91 3.15
C TRP A 78 6.78 -24.60 2.23
N PHE A 79 6.62 -25.91 2.33
CA PHE A 79 5.68 -26.64 1.47
C PHE A 79 4.24 -26.22 1.70
N HIS A 80 3.86 -25.91 2.96
CA HIS A 80 2.54 -25.37 3.27
C HIS A 80 2.34 -23.98 2.65
N PHE A 81 3.32 -23.09 2.81
CA PHE A 81 3.32 -21.75 2.22
C PHE A 81 3.27 -21.80 0.69
N GLU A 82 4.16 -22.57 0.06
CA GLU A 82 4.22 -22.74 -1.39
C GLU A 82 2.89 -23.24 -1.95
N LYS A 83 2.33 -24.29 -1.34
CA LYS A 83 1.03 -24.83 -1.72
C LYS A 83 -0.08 -23.78 -1.59
N THR A 84 -0.10 -23.03 -0.49
CA THR A 84 -1.11 -21.99 -0.24
C THR A 84 -1.06 -20.90 -1.30
N VAL A 85 0.14 -20.37 -1.60
CA VAL A 85 0.28 -19.33 -2.64
C VAL A 85 -0.08 -19.88 -4.01
N ARG A 86 0.33 -21.11 -4.34
CA ARG A 86 -0.01 -21.74 -5.61
C ARG A 86 -1.52 -21.99 -5.75
N ASP A 87 -2.17 -22.48 -4.72
CA ASP A 87 -3.63 -22.69 -4.71
C ASP A 87 -4.41 -21.39 -4.85
N LEU A 88 -3.84 -20.28 -4.35
CA LEU A 88 -4.44 -18.95 -4.42
C LEU A 88 -4.26 -18.30 -5.80
N THR A 89 -3.05 -18.38 -6.35
CA THR A 89 -2.64 -17.59 -7.53
C THR A 89 -2.59 -18.41 -8.82
N GLY A 90 -2.39 -19.72 -8.73
CA GLY A 90 -2.11 -20.58 -9.90
C GLY A 90 -0.70 -20.46 -10.47
N LEU A 91 0.15 -19.57 -9.91
CA LEU A 91 1.51 -19.34 -10.39
C LEU A 91 2.45 -20.50 -10.01
N LYS A 92 3.43 -20.79 -10.89
CA LYS A 92 4.26 -22.00 -10.82
C LYS A 92 5.40 -21.91 -9.80
N HIS A 93 6.13 -20.79 -9.81
CA HIS A 93 7.34 -20.59 -9.02
C HIS A 93 7.03 -19.62 -7.90
N ILE A 94 7.20 -20.05 -6.65
CA ILE A 94 6.95 -19.27 -5.45
C ILE A 94 8.31 -19.01 -4.79
N ILE A 95 8.65 -17.76 -4.54
CA ILE A 95 9.94 -17.33 -4.03
C ILE A 95 9.69 -16.44 -2.81
N PRO A 96 9.90 -16.94 -1.57
CA PRO A 96 9.69 -16.15 -0.36
C PRO A 96 10.73 -15.06 -0.23
N THR A 97 10.37 -13.97 0.43
CA THR A 97 11.27 -12.88 0.80
C THR A 97 10.86 -12.34 2.16
N HIS A 98 11.78 -11.70 2.91
CA HIS A 98 11.41 -11.17 4.22
C HIS A 98 10.47 -9.96 4.14
N GLN A 99 10.32 -9.31 2.97
CA GLN A 99 9.32 -8.25 2.71
C GLN A 99 9.14 -7.97 1.21
N GLY A 100 8.03 -7.30 0.85
CA GLY A 100 7.65 -7.06 -0.55
C GLY A 100 8.68 -6.28 -1.38
N ARG A 101 9.32 -5.24 -0.80
CA ARG A 101 10.34 -4.45 -1.53
C ARG A 101 11.54 -5.27 -1.97
N VAL A 102 11.82 -6.40 -1.30
CA VAL A 102 12.85 -7.33 -1.74
C VAL A 102 12.38 -8.15 -2.94
N ALA A 103 11.11 -8.58 -2.94
CA ALA A 103 10.53 -9.23 -4.11
C ALA A 103 10.59 -8.31 -5.35
N GLU A 104 10.31 -7.01 -5.19
CA GLU A 104 10.47 -6.00 -6.23
C GLU A 104 11.93 -5.86 -6.67
N ASN A 105 12.86 -5.73 -5.73
CA ASN A 105 14.29 -5.59 -6.03
C ASN A 105 14.83 -6.78 -6.82
N LEU A 106 14.46 -8.00 -6.43
CA LEU A 106 14.85 -9.24 -7.10
C LEU A 106 14.25 -9.33 -8.51
N LEU A 107 12.96 -9.00 -8.66
CA LEU A 107 12.29 -9.00 -9.95
C LEU A 107 12.98 -8.02 -10.90
N PHE A 108 13.12 -6.77 -10.48
CA PHE A 108 13.67 -5.73 -11.33
C PHE A 108 15.16 -5.95 -11.64
N GLY A 109 15.95 -6.42 -10.70
CA GLY A 109 17.33 -6.82 -10.94
C GLY A 109 17.49 -7.96 -11.95
N ALA A 110 16.52 -8.87 -12.03
CA ALA A 110 16.56 -9.98 -12.97
C ALA A 110 16.03 -9.65 -14.39
N VAL A 111 15.22 -8.58 -14.55
CA VAL A 111 14.58 -8.23 -15.83
C VAL A 111 15.17 -7.03 -16.54
N PHE A 112 16.04 -6.23 -15.85
CA PHE A 112 16.44 -4.92 -16.40
C PHE A 112 17.86 -4.83 -16.97
N HIS A 113 17.92 -4.14 -18.11
CA HIS A 113 18.92 -3.13 -18.49
C HIS A 113 18.17 -2.11 -19.38
N ASP A 114 17.99 -0.89 -18.88
CA ASP A 114 17.45 0.29 -19.62
C ASP A 114 16.04 0.08 -20.22
N LYS A 115 15.12 -0.55 -19.47
CA LYS A 115 13.74 -0.80 -19.94
C LYS A 115 12.71 -0.02 -19.12
N ILE A 116 11.55 0.18 -19.72
CA ILE A 116 10.39 0.84 -19.11
C ILE A 116 9.58 -0.19 -18.31
N VAL A 117 9.15 0.19 -17.11
CA VAL A 117 8.06 -0.45 -16.37
C VAL A 117 6.84 0.44 -16.42
N ILE A 118 5.75 -0.09 -16.94
CA ILE A 118 4.46 0.60 -16.93
C ILE A 118 3.66 0.14 -15.73
N ASN A 119 3.05 1.08 -15.01
CA ASN A 119 2.15 0.78 -13.89
C ASN A 119 0.91 1.69 -13.93
N ASN A 120 -0.18 1.28 -13.29
CA ASN A 120 -1.26 2.24 -13.02
C ASN A 120 -0.74 3.39 -12.14
N ASN A 121 -0.08 3.11 -11.01
CA ASN A 121 0.78 4.05 -10.27
C ASN A 121 1.85 3.27 -9.51
N HIS A 122 3.10 3.61 -9.68
CA HIS A 122 4.17 3.05 -8.86
C HIS A 122 4.06 3.54 -7.42
N PHE A 123 4.19 2.62 -6.48
CA PHE A 123 4.46 2.98 -5.10
C PHE A 123 5.90 3.49 -4.95
N ASP A 124 6.24 4.17 -3.84
CA ASP A 124 7.56 4.79 -3.62
C ASP A 124 8.70 3.78 -3.76
N THR A 125 8.61 2.61 -3.10
CA THR A 125 9.64 1.57 -3.17
C THR A 125 9.70 0.89 -4.54
N THR A 126 8.55 0.70 -5.19
CA THR A 126 8.49 0.12 -6.54
C THR A 126 9.20 1.05 -7.53
N ARG A 127 8.89 2.35 -7.50
CA ARG A 127 9.56 3.38 -8.31
C ARG A 127 11.06 3.43 -8.02
N ALA A 128 11.43 3.42 -6.74
CA ALA A 128 12.83 3.47 -6.32
C ALA A 128 13.62 2.24 -6.81
N ASN A 129 13.04 1.05 -6.74
CA ASN A 129 13.65 -0.19 -7.25
C ASN A 129 13.79 -0.17 -8.77
N VAL A 130 12.78 0.29 -9.52
CA VAL A 130 12.87 0.45 -10.99
C VAL A 130 14.04 1.36 -11.35
N LEU A 131 14.13 2.54 -10.72
CA LEU A 131 15.21 3.51 -10.97
C LEU A 131 16.59 2.99 -10.55
N ALA A 132 16.69 2.27 -9.42
CA ALA A 132 17.95 1.70 -8.92
C ALA A 132 18.56 0.67 -9.88
N HIS A 133 17.72 -0.03 -10.66
CA HIS A 133 18.14 -0.97 -11.68
C HIS A 133 18.24 -0.35 -13.10
N GLY A 134 18.23 0.98 -13.22
CA GLY A 134 18.37 1.70 -14.50
C GLY A 134 17.11 1.72 -15.36
N GLY A 135 15.96 1.31 -14.83
CA GLY A 135 14.69 1.34 -15.55
C GLY A 135 13.99 2.70 -15.53
N GLU A 136 13.01 2.88 -16.39
CA GLU A 136 12.13 4.05 -16.46
C GLU A 136 10.73 3.71 -15.93
N PRO A 137 10.28 4.25 -14.79
CA PRO A 137 8.93 4.03 -14.28
C PRO A 137 7.93 4.96 -14.98
N LEU A 138 6.88 4.40 -15.60
CA LEU A 138 5.85 5.13 -16.31
C LEU A 138 4.46 4.86 -15.73
N ASP A 139 3.83 5.89 -15.15
CA ASP A 139 2.49 5.80 -14.55
C ASP A 139 1.38 6.11 -15.55
N MET A 140 0.36 5.26 -15.58
CA MET A 140 -0.76 5.33 -16.53
C MET A 140 -2.12 5.10 -15.87
N VAL A 141 -2.36 5.64 -14.67
CA VAL A 141 -3.71 5.62 -14.10
C VAL A 141 -4.65 6.46 -14.95
N ILE A 142 -5.92 6.08 -15.00
CA ILE A 142 -6.99 6.87 -15.66
C ILE A 142 -7.12 8.27 -15.04
N ASP A 143 -7.71 9.21 -15.77
CA ASP A 143 -7.83 10.60 -15.34
C ASP A 143 -8.67 10.75 -14.07
N GLU A 144 -9.74 9.96 -13.91
CA GLU A 144 -10.55 9.91 -12.69
C GLU A 144 -9.74 9.52 -11.47
N GLY A 145 -8.66 8.73 -11.64
CA GLY A 145 -7.74 8.33 -10.58
C GLY A 145 -6.89 9.48 -10.04
N ARG A 146 -6.84 10.62 -10.75
CA ARG A 146 -6.12 11.84 -10.37
C ARG A 146 -7.02 12.95 -9.83
N ASP A 147 -8.33 12.75 -9.89
CA ASP A 147 -9.32 13.69 -9.35
C ASP A 147 -9.85 13.19 -7.99
N PRO A 148 -9.47 13.81 -6.86
CA PRO A 148 -9.94 13.40 -5.54
C PRO A 148 -11.48 13.43 -5.41
N SER A 149 -12.17 14.30 -6.15
CA SER A 149 -13.62 14.49 -6.06
C SER A 149 -14.44 13.51 -6.92
N SER A 150 -13.82 12.86 -7.89
CA SER A 150 -14.47 11.90 -8.77
C SER A 150 -15.01 10.69 -7.98
N LEU A 151 -16.27 10.32 -8.23
CA LEU A 151 -16.93 9.16 -7.63
C LEU A 151 -16.78 7.87 -8.47
N TYR A 152 -15.87 7.87 -9.44
CA TYR A 152 -15.67 6.69 -10.28
C TYR A 152 -15.30 5.47 -9.43
N PRO A 153 -15.95 4.30 -9.62
CA PRO A 153 -15.85 3.18 -8.68
C PRO A 153 -14.50 2.46 -8.70
N PHE A 154 -13.73 2.57 -9.80
CA PHE A 154 -12.46 1.85 -10.00
C PHE A 154 -11.33 2.81 -10.43
N LYS A 155 -11.07 3.80 -9.61
CA LYS A 155 -10.05 4.85 -9.86
C LYS A 155 -8.61 4.31 -9.93
N GLY A 156 -8.38 3.06 -9.54
CA GLY A 156 -7.11 2.38 -9.71
C GLY A 156 -6.86 1.81 -11.12
N ASN A 157 -7.83 1.88 -12.02
CA ASN A 157 -7.70 1.34 -13.37
C ASN A 157 -6.52 1.97 -14.14
N ILE A 158 -5.83 1.14 -14.96
CA ILE A 158 -4.85 1.65 -15.92
C ILE A 158 -5.59 2.19 -17.16
N ASP A 159 -5.07 3.27 -17.73
CA ASP A 159 -5.56 3.84 -19.00
C ASP A 159 -5.17 2.90 -20.16
N LEU A 160 -6.14 2.13 -20.63
CA LEU A 160 -5.96 1.12 -21.68
C LEU A 160 -5.60 1.74 -23.04
N ALA A 161 -6.14 2.89 -23.37
CA ALA A 161 -5.84 3.57 -24.63
C ALA A 161 -4.40 4.07 -24.65
N ARG A 162 -3.96 4.69 -23.56
CA ARG A 162 -2.58 5.13 -23.38
C ARG A 162 -1.61 3.95 -23.29
N LEU A 163 -1.98 2.85 -22.64
CA LEU A 163 -1.21 1.60 -22.62
C LEU A 163 -1.00 1.08 -24.04
N GLN A 164 -2.07 0.85 -24.79
CA GLN A 164 -2.01 0.36 -26.17
C GLN A 164 -1.13 1.24 -27.06
N LYS A 165 -1.32 2.56 -27.00
CA LYS A 165 -0.52 3.54 -27.74
C LYS A 165 0.97 3.42 -27.38
N THR A 166 1.31 3.39 -26.11
CA THR A 166 2.70 3.33 -25.63
C THR A 166 3.38 2.04 -26.08
N LEU A 167 2.69 0.88 -25.97
CA LEU A 167 3.25 -0.39 -26.41
C LEU A 167 3.51 -0.41 -27.93
N SER A 168 2.61 0.18 -28.74
CA SER A 168 2.80 0.27 -30.18
C SER A 168 3.92 1.22 -30.59
N GLU A 169 4.09 2.34 -29.88
CA GLU A 169 5.10 3.35 -30.22
C GLU A 169 6.51 3.01 -29.73
N LYS A 170 6.63 2.45 -28.52
CA LYS A 170 7.94 2.11 -27.91
C LYS A 170 8.47 0.76 -28.39
N GLY A 171 7.58 -0.18 -28.72
CA GLY A 171 7.91 -1.55 -29.06
C GLY A 171 8.22 -2.45 -27.84
N PRO A 172 8.05 -3.77 -27.99
CA PRO A 172 8.20 -4.72 -26.87
C PRO A 172 9.62 -4.77 -26.29
N ASP A 173 10.65 -4.52 -27.10
CA ASP A 173 12.05 -4.57 -26.65
C ASP A 173 12.40 -3.50 -25.60
N LYS A 174 11.64 -2.41 -25.58
CA LYS A 174 11.84 -1.30 -24.62
C LYS A 174 11.02 -1.43 -23.35
N ILE A 175 10.06 -2.34 -23.30
CA ILE A 175 9.18 -2.54 -22.16
C ILE A 175 9.58 -3.81 -21.42
N ALA A 176 9.85 -3.73 -20.13
CA ALA A 176 10.18 -4.90 -19.32
C ALA A 176 8.95 -5.69 -18.93
N LEU A 177 7.96 -5.00 -18.41
CA LEU A 177 6.68 -5.54 -17.98
C LEU A 177 5.65 -4.42 -17.79
N VAL A 178 4.39 -4.80 -17.72
CA VAL A 178 3.29 -3.99 -17.21
C VAL A 178 2.92 -4.50 -15.83
N MET A 179 2.74 -3.60 -14.86
CA MET A 179 2.35 -3.95 -13.49
C MET A 179 1.04 -3.26 -13.13
N LEU A 180 0.17 -3.93 -12.38
CA LEU A 180 -1.01 -3.33 -11.76
C LEU A 180 -0.89 -3.42 -10.24
N THR A 181 -0.91 -2.28 -9.57
CA THR A 181 -0.93 -2.19 -8.10
C THR A 181 -2.36 -2.37 -7.59
N LEU A 182 -2.60 -3.44 -6.86
CA LEU A 182 -3.91 -3.88 -6.33
C LEU A 182 -3.92 -3.85 -4.79
N THR A 183 -4.62 -2.93 -4.11
CA THR A 183 -5.25 -1.68 -4.58
C THR A 183 -4.18 -0.63 -4.81
N ASN A 184 -4.48 0.36 -5.66
CA ASN A 184 -3.57 1.46 -5.99
C ASN A 184 -3.32 2.37 -4.79
N ASN A 185 -2.24 2.12 -4.03
CA ASN A 185 -1.93 2.83 -2.79
C ASN A 185 -1.67 4.33 -3.01
N SER A 186 -0.79 4.68 -3.96
CA SER A 186 -0.45 6.08 -4.27
C SER A 186 -1.63 6.88 -4.79
N GLY A 187 -2.62 6.20 -5.38
CA GLY A 187 -3.88 6.77 -5.87
C GLY A 187 -5.03 6.68 -4.87
N GLY A 188 -4.78 6.59 -3.55
CA GLY A 188 -5.85 6.59 -2.55
C GLY A 188 -6.39 5.22 -2.15
N GLY A 189 -5.62 4.14 -2.36
CA GLY A 189 -6.07 2.78 -2.06
C GLY A 189 -7.20 2.30 -2.98
N GLN A 190 -7.27 2.85 -4.19
CA GLN A 190 -8.35 2.64 -5.13
C GLN A 190 -8.26 1.30 -5.87
N PRO A 191 -9.39 0.60 -6.06
CA PRO A 191 -9.40 -0.70 -6.71
C PRO A 191 -9.27 -0.61 -8.24
N VAL A 192 -8.83 -1.73 -8.81
CA VAL A 192 -8.81 -2.02 -10.25
C VAL A 192 -9.94 -3.00 -10.55
N SER A 193 -10.75 -2.73 -11.59
CA SER A 193 -11.84 -3.61 -12.01
C SER A 193 -11.33 -4.89 -12.70
N MET A 194 -12.12 -5.97 -12.65
CA MET A 194 -11.82 -7.20 -13.39
C MET A 194 -11.76 -6.95 -14.90
N GLU A 195 -12.67 -6.13 -15.42
CA GLU A 195 -12.69 -5.76 -16.84
C GLU A 195 -11.40 -5.06 -17.27
N ASN A 196 -10.87 -4.15 -16.42
CA ASN A 196 -9.61 -3.46 -16.70
C ASN A 196 -8.41 -4.44 -16.66
N ILE A 197 -8.38 -5.36 -15.68
CA ILE A 197 -7.37 -6.42 -15.58
C ILE A 197 -7.37 -7.29 -16.84
N ARG A 198 -8.55 -7.78 -17.25
CA ARG A 198 -8.73 -8.62 -18.44
C ARG A 198 -8.29 -7.90 -19.71
N SER A 199 -8.68 -6.64 -19.84
CA SER A 199 -8.34 -5.82 -21.01
C SER A 199 -6.85 -5.49 -21.06
N ALA A 200 -6.23 -5.19 -19.93
CA ALA A 200 -4.77 -4.98 -19.83
C ALA A 200 -4.01 -6.25 -20.23
N HIS A 201 -4.41 -7.42 -19.73
CA HIS A 201 -3.83 -8.70 -20.13
C HIS A 201 -3.95 -8.95 -21.65
N LYS A 202 -5.13 -8.71 -22.21
CA LYS A 202 -5.34 -8.88 -23.66
C LYS A 202 -4.41 -7.98 -24.48
N ILE A 203 -4.23 -6.73 -24.05
CA ILE A 203 -3.33 -5.79 -24.72
C ILE A 203 -1.87 -6.24 -24.58
N THR A 204 -1.40 -6.54 -23.37
CA THR A 204 0.00 -6.93 -23.13
C THR A 204 0.37 -8.23 -23.87
N ALA A 205 -0.54 -9.20 -23.90
CA ALA A 205 -0.35 -10.48 -24.60
C ALA A 205 -0.15 -10.31 -26.11
N GLN A 206 -0.78 -9.31 -26.74
CA GLN A 206 -0.58 -9.01 -28.18
C GLN A 206 0.86 -8.60 -28.51
N TYR A 207 1.58 -8.06 -27.53
CA TYR A 207 2.97 -7.62 -27.68
C TYR A 207 3.98 -8.56 -27.01
N GLY A 208 3.53 -9.67 -26.41
CA GLY A 208 4.38 -10.61 -25.68
C GLY A 208 5.01 -10.00 -24.43
N ILE A 209 4.38 -8.98 -23.85
CA ILE A 209 4.84 -8.28 -22.62
C ILE A 209 4.15 -8.88 -21.41
N PRO A 210 4.90 -9.29 -20.36
CA PRO A 210 4.29 -9.90 -19.18
C PRO A 210 3.50 -8.89 -18.35
N LEU A 211 2.34 -9.34 -17.82
CA LEU A 211 1.53 -8.61 -16.87
C LEU A 211 1.80 -9.12 -15.45
N PHE A 212 2.27 -8.25 -14.57
CA PHE A 212 2.51 -8.53 -13.16
C PHE A 212 1.54 -7.77 -12.25
N PHE A 213 1.31 -8.30 -11.06
CA PHE A 213 0.60 -7.58 -10.00
C PHE A 213 1.55 -7.20 -8.87
N ASP A 214 1.46 -5.95 -8.39
CA ASP A 214 1.75 -5.67 -6.99
C ASP A 214 0.50 -6.09 -6.21
N ALA A 215 0.56 -7.28 -5.62
CA ALA A 215 -0.59 -7.95 -5.04
C ALA A 215 -0.76 -7.67 -3.54
N CYS A 216 -0.17 -6.61 -3.02
CA CYS A 216 -0.14 -6.33 -1.58
C CYS A 216 -1.53 -6.31 -0.92
N ARG A 217 -2.58 -5.86 -1.66
CA ARG A 217 -3.97 -5.79 -1.18
C ARG A 217 -4.95 -6.44 -2.16
N PHE A 218 -4.58 -7.61 -2.65
CA PHE A 218 -5.33 -8.36 -3.64
C PHE A 218 -6.74 -8.75 -3.17
N ALA A 219 -6.89 -9.10 -1.89
CA ALA A 219 -8.17 -9.49 -1.31
C ALA A 219 -9.11 -8.30 -1.13
N GLU A 220 -8.59 -7.15 -0.69
CA GLU A 220 -9.35 -5.90 -0.67
C GLU A 220 -9.81 -5.51 -2.09
N ASN A 221 -8.95 -5.65 -3.10
CA ASN A 221 -9.30 -5.40 -4.51
C ASN A 221 -10.41 -6.34 -5.00
N ALA A 222 -10.29 -7.63 -4.74
CA ALA A 222 -11.30 -8.63 -5.12
C ALA A 222 -12.65 -8.36 -4.44
N TYR A 223 -12.62 -7.90 -3.19
CA TYR A 223 -13.84 -7.55 -2.48
C TYR A 223 -14.53 -6.32 -3.09
N PHE A 224 -13.77 -5.32 -3.55
CA PHE A 224 -14.34 -4.20 -4.32
C PHE A 224 -14.94 -4.65 -5.66
N ILE A 225 -14.32 -5.59 -6.36
CA ILE A 225 -14.91 -6.19 -7.57
C ILE A 225 -16.26 -6.83 -7.21
N LYS A 226 -16.30 -7.63 -6.12
CA LYS A 226 -17.55 -8.22 -5.62
C LYS A 226 -18.63 -7.19 -5.35
N LEU A 227 -18.29 -6.05 -4.75
CA LEU A 227 -19.23 -5.01 -4.36
C LEU A 227 -19.69 -4.11 -5.52
N ARG A 228 -18.83 -3.86 -6.50
CA ARG A 228 -19.02 -2.75 -7.46
C ARG A 228 -19.14 -3.19 -8.91
N GLU A 229 -18.67 -4.40 -9.27
CA GLU A 229 -18.66 -4.85 -10.67
C GLU A 229 -19.85 -5.80 -10.94
N PRO A 230 -20.64 -5.56 -12.00
CA PRO A 230 -21.78 -6.44 -12.35
C PRO A 230 -21.35 -7.89 -12.56
N GLY A 231 -22.15 -8.84 -12.02
CA GLY A 231 -21.91 -10.27 -12.16
C GLY A 231 -21.00 -10.90 -11.12
N TYR A 232 -20.48 -10.12 -10.14
CA TYR A 232 -19.59 -10.63 -9.10
C TYR A 232 -20.20 -10.69 -7.70
N ALA A 233 -21.37 -10.11 -7.46
CA ALA A 233 -21.99 -9.95 -6.14
C ALA A 233 -22.15 -11.28 -5.36
N ASP A 234 -22.55 -12.36 -6.07
CA ASP A 234 -22.83 -13.66 -5.45
C ASP A 234 -21.61 -14.62 -5.51
N ARG A 235 -20.48 -14.17 -6.06
CA ARG A 235 -19.29 -15.02 -6.17
C ARG A 235 -18.46 -14.99 -4.89
N PRO A 236 -17.93 -16.14 -4.41
CA PRO A 236 -16.93 -16.16 -3.34
C PRO A 236 -15.71 -15.31 -3.69
N VAL A 237 -15.17 -14.56 -2.73
CA VAL A 237 -13.96 -13.74 -2.97
C VAL A 237 -12.80 -14.57 -3.48
N ARG A 238 -12.64 -15.80 -2.98
CA ARG A 238 -11.61 -16.75 -3.46
C ARG A 238 -11.67 -16.97 -4.98
N ASP A 239 -12.85 -17.09 -5.55
CA ASP A 239 -13.02 -17.33 -6.98
C ASP A 239 -12.73 -16.08 -7.80
N ILE A 240 -13.05 -14.90 -7.26
CA ILE A 240 -12.69 -13.61 -7.87
C ILE A 240 -11.17 -13.44 -7.87
N VAL A 241 -10.50 -13.77 -6.77
CA VAL A 241 -9.02 -13.73 -6.67
C VAL A 241 -8.38 -14.68 -7.70
N ARG A 242 -8.87 -15.91 -7.81
CA ARG A 242 -8.36 -16.86 -8.82
C ARG A 242 -8.54 -16.36 -10.25
N GLU A 243 -9.69 -15.75 -10.54
CA GLU A 243 -9.91 -15.13 -11.84
C GLU A 243 -8.94 -13.97 -12.08
N MET A 244 -8.74 -13.08 -11.11
CA MET A 244 -7.74 -12.00 -11.21
C MET A 244 -6.36 -12.54 -11.58
N PHE A 245 -5.85 -13.51 -10.80
CA PHE A 245 -4.51 -14.06 -11.00
C PHE A 245 -4.40 -14.91 -12.27
N SER A 246 -5.50 -15.41 -12.86
CA SER A 246 -5.44 -16.12 -14.15
C SER A 246 -5.00 -15.23 -15.31
N TYR A 247 -5.05 -13.91 -15.13
CA TYR A 247 -4.56 -12.93 -16.11
C TYR A 247 -3.12 -12.46 -15.85
N ALA A 248 -2.48 -12.90 -14.75
CA ALA A 248 -1.14 -12.46 -14.38
C ALA A 248 -0.07 -13.50 -14.76
N ASP A 249 1.07 -13.03 -15.26
CA ASP A 249 2.27 -13.83 -15.47
C ASP A 249 3.11 -13.95 -14.18
N GLY A 250 2.88 -13.06 -13.23
CA GLY A 250 3.52 -13.06 -11.93
C GLY A 250 2.98 -11.97 -10.98
N CYS A 251 3.48 -12.00 -9.76
CA CYS A 251 3.18 -10.95 -8.78
C CYS A 251 4.32 -10.78 -7.77
N THR A 252 4.47 -9.55 -7.28
CA THR A 252 5.18 -9.25 -6.03
C THR A 252 4.16 -9.05 -4.92
N MET A 253 4.48 -9.47 -3.69
CA MET A 253 3.60 -9.26 -2.56
C MET A 253 4.37 -8.95 -1.29
N SER A 254 3.96 -7.89 -0.59
CA SER A 254 4.26 -7.74 0.82
C SER A 254 3.17 -8.40 1.64
N ALA A 255 3.47 -9.53 2.29
CA ALA A 255 2.53 -10.25 3.15
C ALA A 255 2.13 -9.44 4.40
N LYS A 256 2.84 -8.36 4.67
CA LYS A 256 2.59 -7.41 5.79
C LYS A 256 1.25 -6.65 5.65
N LYS A 257 0.47 -6.89 4.62
CA LYS A 257 -0.87 -6.34 4.36
C LYS A 257 -1.89 -7.49 4.34
N ASP A 258 -2.30 -7.96 3.17
CA ASP A 258 -3.29 -9.04 3.06
C ASP A 258 -2.79 -10.43 3.49
N GLY A 259 -1.48 -10.61 3.71
CA GLY A 259 -0.98 -11.80 4.42
C GLY A 259 -1.24 -11.78 5.93
N LEU A 260 -1.75 -10.67 6.49
CA LEU A 260 -2.12 -10.50 7.90
C LEU A 260 -0.98 -10.78 8.89
N VAL A 261 0.28 -10.53 8.48
CA VAL A 261 1.50 -10.78 9.28
C VAL A 261 2.32 -9.51 9.49
N ASN A 262 3.26 -9.57 10.42
CA ASN A 262 4.14 -8.45 10.74
C ASN A 262 5.45 -8.44 9.92
N ILE A 263 5.79 -9.54 9.28
CA ILE A 263 6.96 -9.71 8.40
C ILE A 263 6.61 -10.61 7.23
N GLY A 264 7.35 -10.49 6.13
CA GLY A 264 7.27 -11.40 5.00
C GLY A 264 6.76 -10.81 3.72
N GLY A 265 7.04 -11.51 2.64
CA GLY A 265 6.62 -11.23 1.28
C GLY A 265 6.98 -12.39 0.36
N PHE A 266 6.67 -12.25 -0.91
CA PHE A 266 7.08 -13.20 -1.93
C PHE A 266 7.03 -12.61 -3.35
N LEU A 267 7.77 -13.22 -4.23
CA LEU A 267 7.62 -13.13 -5.68
C LEU A 267 7.04 -14.46 -6.17
N ALA A 268 6.00 -14.41 -7.01
CA ALA A 268 5.47 -15.59 -7.66
C ALA A 268 5.35 -15.34 -9.17
N LEU A 269 5.72 -16.33 -10.01
CA LEU A 269 5.73 -16.17 -11.45
C LEU A 269 5.67 -17.49 -12.24
N ASN A 270 5.38 -17.40 -13.54
CA ASN A 270 5.28 -18.55 -14.44
C ASN A 270 6.55 -18.82 -15.24
N ASP A 271 7.37 -17.80 -15.53
CA ASP A 271 8.60 -17.93 -16.31
C ASP A 271 9.69 -18.65 -15.51
N SER A 272 10.05 -19.87 -15.94
CA SER A 272 11.04 -20.69 -15.26
C SER A 272 12.46 -20.12 -15.38
N ALA A 273 12.80 -19.50 -16.51
CA ALA A 273 14.14 -18.93 -16.70
C ALA A 273 14.34 -17.68 -15.83
N LEU A 274 13.31 -16.85 -15.71
CA LEU A 274 13.32 -15.72 -14.79
C LEU A 274 13.37 -16.19 -13.33
N ALA A 275 12.59 -17.23 -12.97
CA ALA A 275 12.59 -17.79 -11.62
C ALA A 275 13.98 -18.28 -11.20
N GLU A 276 14.72 -18.96 -12.08
CA GLU A 276 16.08 -19.42 -11.78
C GLU A 276 17.06 -18.25 -11.56
N ARG A 277 16.99 -17.19 -12.38
CA ARG A 277 17.81 -15.98 -12.17
C ARG A 277 17.52 -15.34 -10.82
N VAL A 278 16.24 -15.20 -10.49
CA VAL A 278 15.80 -14.63 -9.20
C VAL A 278 16.27 -15.47 -8.01
N LYS A 279 16.20 -16.81 -8.09
CA LYS A 279 16.66 -17.70 -7.01
C LYS A 279 18.16 -17.55 -6.75
N VAL A 280 18.99 -17.41 -7.78
CA VAL A 280 20.43 -17.18 -7.62
C VAL A 280 20.69 -15.87 -6.86
N GLU A 281 19.99 -14.81 -7.24
CA GLU A 281 20.12 -13.51 -6.57
C GLU A 281 19.58 -13.54 -5.13
N LEU A 282 18.47 -14.23 -4.90
CA LEU A 282 17.90 -14.44 -3.57
C LEU A 282 18.89 -15.12 -2.63
N ILE A 283 19.55 -16.19 -3.09
CA ILE A 283 20.54 -16.91 -2.27
C ILE A 283 21.69 -15.99 -1.87
N ARG A 284 22.09 -15.08 -2.76
CA ARG A 284 23.16 -14.13 -2.52
C ARG A 284 22.78 -13.03 -1.53
N THR A 285 21.52 -12.60 -1.52
CA THR A 285 21.09 -11.38 -0.80
C THR A 285 20.23 -11.64 0.43
N GLU A 286 19.42 -12.71 0.42
CA GLU A 286 18.41 -12.97 1.46
C GLU A 286 18.63 -14.32 2.15
N GLY A 287 18.92 -15.36 1.38
CA GLY A 287 19.08 -16.71 1.88
C GLY A 287 18.53 -17.76 0.92
N PHE A 288 18.43 -19.01 1.39
CA PHE A 288 18.02 -20.12 0.54
C PHE A 288 16.58 -20.00 0.08
N PHE A 289 16.27 -20.46 -1.12
CA PHE A 289 14.98 -20.20 -1.81
C PHE A 289 13.76 -20.85 -1.14
N THR A 290 13.95 -21.72 -0.15
CA THR A 290 12.84 -22.30 0.62
C THR A 290 12.53 -21.54 1.92
N TYR A 291 13.25 -20.45 2.23
CA TYR A 291 12.90 -19.56 3.34
C TYR A 291 13.03 -18.07 3.02
N GLY A 292 13.91 -17.64 2.09
CA GLY A 292 13.99 -16.26 1.62
C GLY A 292 14.19 -15.20 2.70
N GLY A 293 15.06 -15.45 3.68
CA GLY A 293 15.31 -14.54 4.80
C GLY A 293 14.28 -14.60 5.93
N LEU A 294 13.31 -15.55 5.87
CA LEU A 294 12.29 -15.77 6.89
C LEU A 294 12.61 -16.99 7.75
N ALA A 295 12.06 -17.06 8.94
CA ALA A 295 12.01 -18.30 9.72
C ALA A 295 10.84 -19.17 9.23
N GLY A 296 10.91 -20.49 9.47
CA GLY A 296 9.83 -21.41 9.11
C GLY A 296 8.49 -21.03 9.74
N ARG A 297 8.51 -20.55 10.99
CA ARG A 297 7.31 -20.03 11.67
C ARG A 297 6.67 -18.83 10.97
N ASP A 298 7.45 -17.95 10.33
CA ASP A 298 6.92 -16.81 9.59
C ASP A 298 6.20 -17.27 8.33
N LEU A 299 6.75 -18.26 7.60
CA LEU A 299 6.11 -18.88 6.44
C LEU A 299 4.76 -19.51 6.82
N GLU A 300 4.69 -20.18 7.98
CA GLU A 300 3.44 -20.74 8.48
C GLU A 300 2.40 -19.68 8.79
N ALA A 301 2.81 -18.60 9.46
CA ALA A 301 1.91 -17.49 9.76
C ALA A 301 1.35 -16.82 8.49
N ILE A 302 2.20 -16.65 7.45
CA ILE A 302 1.77 -16.12 6.14
C ILE A 302 0.75 -17.06 5.49
N ALA A 303 1.04 -18.37 5.44
CA ALA A 303 0.15 -19.35 4.82
C ALA A 303 -1.26 -19.29 5.45
N ARG A 304 -1.33 -19.24 6.79
CA ARG A 304 -2.61 -19.12 7.52
C ARG A 304 -3.30 -17.79 7.26
N GLY A 305 -2.56 -16.68 7.28
CA GLY A 305 -3.09 -15.36 7.00
C GLY A 305 -3.68 -15.22 5.59
N LEU A 306 -3.05 -15.82 4.58
CA LEU A 306 -3.54 -15.85 3.21
C LEU A 306 -4.85 -16.64 3.06
N HIS A 307 -5.11 -17.63 3.90
CA HIS A 307 -6.43 -18.28 3.97
C HIS A 307 -7.47 -17.41 4.67
N GLU A 308 -7.10 -16.77 5.78
CA GLU A 308 -8.02 -15.96 6.59
C GLU A 308 -8.49 -14.69 5.88
N VAL A 309 -7.61 -14.05 5.11
CA VAL A 309 -7.95 -12.80 4.41
C VAL A 309 -9.05 -12.95 3.36
N LEU A 310 -9.31 -14.17 2.90
CA LEU A 310 -10.38 -14.48 1.93
C LEU A 310 -11.77 -14.64 2.57
N ASN A 311 -11.88 -14.44 3.87
CA ASN A 311 -13.16 -14.50 4.56
C ASN A 311 -14.01 -13.26 4.25
N ASP A 312 -15.21 -13.47 3.73
CA ASP A 312 -16.11 -12.39 3.33
C ASP A 312 -16.50 -11.48 4.51
N ASP A 313 -16.74 -12.05 5.70
CA ASP A 313 -17.09 -11.25 6.89
C ASP A 313 -15.94 -10.35 7.34
N TYR A 314 -14.71 -10.90 7.29
CA TYR A 314 -13.51 -10.09 7.55
C TYR A 314 -13.36 -8.93 6.55
N LEU A 315 -13.53 -9.19 5.26
CA LEU A 315 -13.42 -8.15 4.23
C LEU A 315 -14.55 -7.13 4.32
N ALA A 316 -15.77 -7.58 4.62
CA ALA A 316 -16.90 -6.68 4.88
C ALA A 316 -16.60 -5.74 6.05
N TYR A 317 -16.09 -6.28 7.16
CA TYR A 317 -15.64 -5.49 8.30
C TYR A 317 -14.50 -4.53 7.91
N ARG A 318 -13.46 -5.04 7.23
CA ARG A 318 -12.27 -4.25 6.84
C ARG A 318 -12.63 -3.03 5.99
N ILE A 319 -13.40 -3.25 4.93
CA ILE A 319 -13.83 -2.18 4.02
C ILE A 319 -14.86 -1.28 4.71
N GLY A 320 -15.76 -1.86 5.51
CA GLY A 320 -16.74 -1.13 6.32
C GLY A 320 -16.10 -0.19 7.32
N GLN A 321 -15.00 -0.60 7.96
CA GLN A 321 -14.24 0.21 8.92
C GLN A 321 -13.67 1.48 8.26
N VAL A 322 -13.07 1.35 7.07
CA VAL A 322 -12.55 2.50 6.31
C VAL A 322 -13.68 3.41 5.87
N LYS A 323 -14.76 2.82 5.33
CA LYS A 323 -15.96 3.56 4.91
C LYS A 323 -16.56 4.33 6.07
N PHE A 324 -16.69 3.73 7.25
CA PHE A 324 -17.22 4.37 8.46
C PHE A 324 -16.49 5.65 8.82
N LEU A 325 -15.14 5.61 8.86
CA LEU A 325 -14.35 6.82 9.09
C LEU A 325 -14.56 7.85 7.97
N GLY A 326 -14.58 7.40 6.71
CA GLY A 326 -14.82 8.27 5.56
C GLY A 326 -16.17 8.96 5.59
N ASP A 327 -17.24 8.24 5.94
CA ASP A 327 -18.60 8.78 6.05
C ASP A 327 -18.66 9.88 7.13
N LEU A 328 -18.08 9.64 8.32
CA LEU A 328 -18.04 10.63 9.40
C LEU A 328 -17.32 11.91 8.98
N LEU A 329 -16.23 11.81 8.26
CA LEU A 329 -15.49 12.97 7.79
C LEU A 329 -16.22 13.69 6.66
N PHE A 330 -16.81 12.95 5.72
CA PHE A 330 -17.57 13.50 4.61
C PHE A 330 -18.82 14.25 5.07
N GLU A 331 -19.55 13.71 6.05
CA GLU A 331 -20.74 14.34 6.66
C GLU A 331 -20.41 15.67 7.36
N ASN A 332 -19.13 15.92 7.66
CA ASN A 332 -18.63 17.15 8.27
C ASN A 332 -17.81 18.01 7.29
N ASP A 333 -18.03 17.85 5.98
CA ASP A 333 -17.43 18.63 4.91
C ASP A 333 -15.89 18.58 4.83
N VAL A 334 -15.26 17.60 5.49
CA VAL A 334 -13.80 17.41 5.39
C VAL A 334 -13.44 16.93 3.98
N PRO A 335 -12.53 17.60 3.27
CA PRO A 335 -12.16 17.21 1.92
C PRO A 335 -11.42 15.87 1.88
N LEU A 336 -11.96 14.90 1.15
CA LEU A 336 -11.42 13.56 1.00
C LEU A 336 -11.21 13.19 -0.45
N LEU A 337 -10.36 12.21 -0.68
CA LEU A 337 -10.35 11.44 -1.91
C LEU A 337 -11.55 10.47 -1.89
N LEU A 338 -12.43 10.60 -2.86
CA LEU A 338 -13.70 9.87 -2.97
C LEU A 338 -13.68 8.91 -4.19
N PRO A 339 -14.43 7.79 -4.11
CA PRO A 339 -14.93 7.19 -2.88
C PRO A 339 -13.79 6.65 -2.01
N PRO A 340 -13.97 6.37 -0.71
CA PRO A 340 -12.93 5.78 0.11
C PRO A 340 -12.38 4.48 -0.47
N GLY A 341 -11.06 4.29 -0.36
CA GLY A 341 -10.37 3.06 -0.78
C GLY A 341 -10.41 1.95 0.27
N GLY A 342 -9.51 0.95 0.13
CA GLY A 342 -9.59 -0.28 0.93
C GLY A 342 -8.93 -0.19 2.31
N HIS A 343 -7.85 0.57 2.47
CA HIS A 343 -7.00 0.48 3.66
C HIS A 343 -6.83 1.79 4.43
N ALA A 344 -7.26 2.90 3.88
CA ALA A 344 -7.00 4.22 4.43
C ALA A 344 -8.05 5.23 3.98
N ILE A 345 -8.20 6.29 4.76
CA ILE A 345 -8.77 7.55 4.30
C ILE A 345 -7.65 8.47 3.84
N TYR A 346 -7.90 9.18 2.76
CA TYR A 346 -6.96 10.17 2.22
C TYR A 346 -7.63 11.54 2.24
N LEU A 347 -7.09 12.43 3.09
CA LEU A 347 -7.52 13.83 3.11
C LEU A 347 -6.93 14.56 1.90
N ASP A 348 -7.72 15.35 1.20
CA ASP A 348 -7.25 16.25 0.14
C ASP A 348 -6.65 17.50 0.78
N ALA A 349 -5.33 17.51 0.92
CA ALA A 349 -4.61 18.58 1.62
C ALA A 349 -4.73 19.93 0.92
N THR A 350 -4.86 19.94 -0.41
CA THR A 350 -5.04 21.18 -1.18
C THR A 350 -6.37 21.87 -0.85
N ARG A 351 -7.44 21.07 -0.72
CA ARG A 351 -8.77 21.59 -0.35
C ARG A 351 -8.93 21.78 1.15
N PHE A 352 -8.18 21.02 1.95
CA PHE A 352 -8.19 21.12 3.42
C PHE A 352 -7.57 22.45 3.89
N ALA A 353 -6.39 22.81 3.36
CA ALA A 353 -5.64 24.02 3.73
C ALA A 353 -5.22 24.81 2.47
N PRO A 354 -6.18 25.44 1.75
CA PRO A 354 -5.93 26.08 0.44
C PRO A 354 -5.00 27.30 0.51
N HIS A 355 -4.82 27.89 1.68
CA HIS A 355 -3.92 29.01 1.93
C HIS A 355 -2.45 28.60 2.02
N ILE A 356 -2.14 27.30 2.20
CA ILE A 356 -0.76 26.81 2.25
C ILE A 356 -0.30 26.42 0.84
N PRO A 357 0.72 27.08 0.26
CA PRO A 357 1.25 26.72 -1.04
C PRO A 357 1.85 25.31 -1.04
N VAL A 358 1.81 24.61 -2.20
CA VAL A 358 2.28 23.22 -2.32
C VAL A 358 3.77 23.07 -1.96
N ASP A 359 4.61 24.07 -2.25
CA ASP A 359 6.03 24.11 -1.87
C ASP A 359 6.28 24.33 -0.36
N GLN A 360 5.21 24.59 0.40
CA GLN A 360 5.20 24.61 1.86
C GLN A 360 4.51 23.36 2.47
N PHE A 361 4.30 22.32 1.68
CA PHE A 361 3.87 20.99 2.07
C PHE A 361 2.58 20.94 2.93
N PRO A 362 1.41 21.33 2.41
CA PRO A 362 0.15 21.36 3.16
C PRO A 362 -0.18 20.01 3.82
N GLY A 363 0.06 18.90 3.13
CA GLY A 363 -0.17 17.55 3.68
C GLY A 363 0.71 17.26 4.90
N GLN A 364 1.99 17.63 4.87
CA GLN A 364 2.88 17.46 6.02
C GLN A 364 2.47 18.37 7.18
N SER A 365 2.04 19.60 6.91
CA SER A 365 1.52 20.52 7.93
C SER A 365 0.30 19.93 8.64
N ILE A 366 -0.66 19.39 7.89
CA ILE A 366 -1.85 18.73 8.45
C ILE A 366 -1.44 17.53 9.33
N ALA A 367 -0.53 16.66 8.85
CA ALA A 367 -0.07 15.51 9.61
C ALA A 367 0.61 15.90 10.94
N VAL A 368 1.48 16.92 10.91
CA VAL A 368 2.16 17.45 12.11
C VAL A 368 1.15 18.03 13.11
N ASN A 369 0.24 18.87 12.65
CA ASN A 369 -0.75 19.51 13.53
C ASN A 369 -1.76 18.51 14.10
N LEU A 370 -2.14 17.48 13.34
CA LEU A 370 -2.99 16.40 13.84
C LEU A 370 -2.31 15.65 15.00
N TYR A 371 -1.02 15.37 14.88
CA TYR A 371 -0.26 14.76 15.98
C TYR A 371 -0.13 15.71 17.17
N LEU A 372 0.22 16.98 16.97
CA LEU A 372 0.35 17.97 18.03
C LEU A 372 -0.96 18.12 18.83
N GLN A 373 -2.10 18.16 18.14
CA GLN A 373 -3.42 18.31 18.75
C GLN A 373 -3.85 17.04 19.51
N SER A 374 -3.72 15.85 18.88
CA SER A 374 -4.45 14.65 19.30
C SER A 374 -3.58 13.40 19.53
N GLY A 375 -2.28 13.44 19.23
CA GLY A 375 -1.41 12.26 19.31
C GLY A 375 -1.65 11.23 18.20
N ILE A 376 -2.38 11.59 17.13
CA ILE A 376 -2.61 10.73 15.98
C ILE A 376 -1.46 10.90 14.99
N ARG A 377 -0.78 9.80 14.64
CA ARG A 377 0.27 9.78 13.62
C ARG A 377 -0.29 9.39 12.26
N SER A 378 -0.03 10.20 11.24
CA SER A 378 -0.41 9.99 9.84
C SER A 378 0.79 10.26 8.92
N THR A 379 0.61 10.13 7.61
CA THR A 379 1.69 10.43 6.67
C THR A 379 1.19 11.22 5.47
N GLU A 380 2.01 12.16 5.04
CA GLU A 380 1.82 12.87 3.78
C GLU A 380 2.06 11.92 2.59
N ILE A 381 1.22 12.03 1.57
CA ILE A 381 1.35 11.37 0.27
C ILE A 381 1.16 12.43 -0.82
N GLY A 382 2.22 13.15 -1.11
CA GLY A 382 2.18 14.29 -2.04
C GLY A 382 3.57 14.77 -2.38
N SER A 383 3.76 16.07 -2.55
CA SER A 383 5.02 16.67 -3.01
C SER A 383 6.16 16.57 -2.01
N PHE A 384 5.92 16.29 -0.74
CA PHE A 384 6.99 15.99 0.22
C PHE A 384 7.52 14.56 0.04
N MET A 385 6.65 13.57 -0.14
CA MET A 385 7.02 12.17 -0.36
C MET A 385 7.55 11.93 -1.78
N PHE A 386 6.81 12.35 -2.81
CA PHE A 386 7.12 12.09 -4.22
C PHE A 386 7.95 13.21 -4.85
N TYR A 387 9.00 13.62 -4.14
CA TYR A 387 9.89 14.67 -4.61
C TYR A 387 10.55 14.33 -5.94
N GLN A 388 10.29 15.17 -6.90
CA GLN A 388 11.01 15.17 -8.18
C GLN A 388 11.39 16.60 -8.53
N ARG A 389 12.56 16.79 -9.10
CA ARG A 389 12.94 18.06 -9.73
C ARG A 389 12.93 17.88 -11.23
N ASP A 390 12.43 18.88 -11.91
CA ASP A 390 12.59 19.01 -13.34
C ASP A 390 14.08 19.09 -13.67
N LYS A 391 14.54 18.25 -14.59
CA LYS A 391 15.97 18.12 -14.91
C LYS A 391 16.56 19.37 -15.59
N GLU A 392 15.71 20.14 -16.29
CA GLU A 392 16.15 21.32 -17.03
C GLU A 392 16.07 22.60 -16.20
N THR A 393 14.96 22.75 -15.47
CA THR A 393 14.68 23.98 -14.70
C THR A 393 15.09 23.91 -13.24
N GLY A 394 15.38 22.72 -12.70
CA GLY A 394 15.65 22.48 -11.29
C GLY A 394 14.43 22.70 -10.37
N ARG A 395 13.26 23.03 -10.91
CA ARG A 395 12.04 23.29 -10.13
C ARG A 395 11.46 22.02 -9.58
N LEU A 396 10.83 22.13 -8.39
CA LEU A 396 10.06 21.03 -7.80
C LEU A 396 8.88 20.70 -8.73
N LEU A 397 8.81 19.44 -9.15
CA LEU A 397 7.65 18.90 -9.83
C LEU A 397 6.61 18.57 -8.75
N LYS A 398 5.44 19.16 -8.89
CA LYS A 398 4.32 18.91 -7.97
C LYS A 398 3.80 17.49 -8.18
N SER A 399 3.39 16.85 -7.09
CA SER A 399 2.61 15.61 -7.16
C SER A 399 1.27 15.88 -7.87
N SER A 400 0.70 14.85 -8.49
CA SER A 400 -0.64 14.95 -9.10
C SER A 400 -1.73 15.22 -8.07
N MET A 401 -1.50 14.82 -6.81
CA MET A 401 -2.40 15.04 -5.68
C MET A 401 -1.56 15.34 -4.42
N GLU A 402 -2.07 16.22 -3.56
CA GLU A 402 -1.52 16.49 -2.22
C GLU A 402 -2.44 15.84 -1.19
N LEU A 403 -2.01 14.72 -0.61
CA LEU A 403 -2.85 13.91 0.25
C LEU A 403 -2.23 13.70 1.64
N VAL A 404 -3.09 13.47 2.64
CA VAL A 404 -2.68 12.91 3.94
C VAL A 404 -3.36 11.56 4.10
N ARG A 405 -2.57 10.51 4.29
CA ARG A 405 -3.06 9.15 4.46
C ARG A 405 -3.25 8.82 5.94
N LEU A 406 -4.45 8.40 6.28
CA LEU A 406 -4.83 7.81 7.57
C LEU A 406 -4.98 6.31 7.35
N ALA A 407 -3.86 5.57 7.35
CA ALA A 407 -3.85 4.13 7.10
C ALA A 407 -4.31 3.36 8.35
N ILE A 408 -5.35 2.54 8.23
CA ILE A 408 -5.92 1.81 9.36
C ILE A 408 -5.28 0.41 9.43
N PRO A 409 -4.51 0.10 10.50
CA PRO A 409 -3.99 -1.24 10.73
C PRO A 409 -5.11 -2.29 10.87
N ARG A 410 -4.87 -3.49 10.34
CA ARG A 410 -5.85 -4.57 10.33
C ARG A 410 -6.07 -5.14 11.72
N ARG A 411 -7.35 -5.20 12.19
CA ARG A 411 -7.76 -5.80 13.46
C ARG A 411 -7.17 -5.13 14.72
N VAL A 412 -6.80 -3.84 14.66
CA VAL A 412 -6.15 -3.11 15.78
C VAL A 412 -7.09 -2.11 16.42
N TYR A 413 -7.67 -1.22 15.64
CA TYR A 413 -8.51 -0.14 16.13
C TYR A 413 -10.00 -0.48 16.01
N THR A 414 -10.76 -0.14 17.05
CA THR A 414 -12.21 -0.30 17.13
C THR A 414 -12.94 0.96 16.67
N GLU A 415 -14.26 0.92 16.61
CA GLU A 415 -15.09 2.07 16.23
C GLU A 415 -14.83 3.31 17.12
N SER A 416 -14.65 3.13 18.45
CA SER A 416 -14.37 4.25 19.35
C SER A 416 -13.04 4.97 19.03
N HIS A 417 -12.03 4.23 18.61
CA HIS A 417 -10.78 4.85 18.15
C HIS A 417 -11.00 5.65 16.86
N LEU A 418 -11.79 5.12 15.92
CA LEU A 418 -12.06 5.81 14.66
C LEU A 418 -12.95 7.05 14.85
N ARG A 419 -13.86 7.04 15.83
CA ARG A 419 -14.62 8.24 16.23
C ARG A 419 -13.70 9.31 16.78
N TYR A 420 -12.76 8.94 17.65
CA TYR A 420 -11.75 9.88 18.14
C TYR A 420 -10.91 10.47 16.99
N VAL A 421 -10.52 9.64 16.01
CA VAL A 421 -9.82 10.12 14.80
C VAL A 421 -10.69 11.10 14.01
N ALA A 422 -11.96 10.75 13.78
CA ALA A 422 -12.88 11.63 13.05
C ALA A 422 -13.05 12.98 13.74
N GLU A 423 -13.34 12.97 15.03
CA GLU A 423 -13.50 14.19 15.86
C GLU A 423 -12.25 15.07 15.84
N SER A 424 -11.06 14.44 15.96
CA SER A 424 -9.77 15.17 15.91
C SER A 424 -9.52 15.80 14.54
N VAL A 425 -9.82 15.11 13.45
CA VAL A 425 -9.65 15.65 12.09
C VAL A 425 -10.66 16.76 11.82
N ILE A 426 -11.93 16.61 12.25
CA ILE A 426 -12.97 17.62 12.10
C ILE A 426 -12.59 18.90 12.87
N GLU A 427 -12.13 18.75 14.13
CA GLU A 427 -11.67 19.90 14.92
C GLU A 427 -10.49 20.61 14.25
N LEU A 428 -9.52 19.86 13.71
CA LEU A 428 -8.40 20.45 12.99
C LEU A 428 -8.87 21.17 11.72
N TYR A 429 -9.84 20.59 10.99
CA TYR A 429 -10.41 21.20 9.80
C TYR A 429 -11.17 22.51 10.12
N GLN A 430 -11.85 22.58 11.24
CA GLN A 430 -12.52 23.82 11.70
C GLN A 430 -11.51 24.94 12.02
N LYS A 431 -10.28 24.59 12.41
CA LYS A 431 -9.17 25.52 12.69
C LYS A 431 -8.15 25.62 11.56
N ARG A 432 -8.49 25.15 10.36
CA ARG A 432 -7.53 25.01 9.24
C ARG A 432 -6.84 26.31 8.84
N ASP A 433 -7.50 27.46 9.03
CA ASP A 433 -6.93 28.76 8.68
C ASP A 433 -5.76 29.19 9.61
N GLU A 434 -5.61 28.52 10.76
CA GLU A 434 -4.49 28.70 11.69
C GLU A 434 -3.26 27.86 11.31
N LEU A 435 -3.41 26.91 10.38
CA LEU A 435 -2.32 26.05 9.96
C LEU A 435 -1.26 26.85 9.20
N ARG A 436 0.00 26.55 9.48
CA ARG A 436 1.15 27.19 8.83
C ARG A 436 1.86 26.19 7.93
N GLY A 437 2.40 26.65 6.82
CA GLY A 437 3.24 25.84 5.96
C GLY A 437 4.55 25.41 6.63
N LEU A 438 5.26 24.50 5.98
CA LEU A 438 6.55 23.98 6.42
C LEU A 438 7.62 24.23 5.35
N ARG A 439 8.88 24.41 5.79
CA ARG A 439 10.04 24.43 4.91
C ARG A 439 11.06 23.39 5.35
N ILE A 440 11.74 22.77 4.40
CA ILE A 440 12.83 21.84 4.68
C ILE A 440 14.08 22.64 5.08
N VAL A 441 14.70 22.26 6.21
CA VAL A 441 15.92 22.89 6.72
C VAL A 441 17.14 21.96 6.70
N ALA A 442 16.91 20.64 6.58
CA ALA A 442 17.98 19.67 6.44
C ALA A 442 17.53 18.40 5.69
N ASN A 443 18.47 17.75 5.01
CA ASN A 443 18.28 16.46 4.30
C ASN A 443 17.22 16.51 3.17
N GLY A 444 17.00 17.64 2.54
CA GLY A 444 15.97 17.86 1.51
C GLY A 444 16.27 17.26 0.14
N GLU A 445 17.52 17.00 -0.18
CA GLU A 445 17.94 16.55 -1.51
C GLU A 445 17.88 15.01 -1.70
N SER A 446 17.64 14.26 -0.63
CA SER A 446 17.52 12.80 -0.70
C SER A 446 16.25 12.38 -1.46
N PRO A 447 16.32 11.38 -2.34
CA PRO A 447 15.13 10.77 -2.94
C PRO A 447 14.14 10.16 -1.91
N LEU A 448 14.66 9.85 -0.71
CA LEU A 448 13.88 9.31 0.41
C LEU A 448 13.75 10.34 1.56
N ARG A 449 13.75 11.63 1.20
CA ARG A 449 13.72 12.74 2.17
C ARG A 449 12.55 12.67 3.16
N HIS A 450 11.41 12.14 2.76
CA HIS A 450 10.26 12.00 3.65
C HIS A 450 10.54 11.17 4.91
N PHE A 451 11.57 10.30 4.89
CA PHE A 451 12.00 9.56 6.08
C PHE A 451 13.00 10.33 6.95
N ILE A 452 13.79 11.24 6.38
CA ILE A 452 14.99 11.79 7.04
C ILE A 452 15.05 13.33 7.08
N ALA A 453 14.22 14.03 6.31
CA ALA A 453 14.26 15.49 6.29
C ALA A 453 13.81 16.10 7.62
N ARG A 454 14.37 17.27 7.92
CA ARG A 454 13.92 18.11 9.03
C ARG A 454 13.22 19.34 8.47
N LEU A 455 12.13 19.71 9.09
CA LEU A 455 11.28 20.82 8.66
C LEU A 455 11.03 21.80 9.82
N GLU A 456 10.72 23.03 9.47
CA GLU A 456 10.29 24.09 10.38
C GLU A 456 9.04 24.77 9.83
N PHE A 457 8.19 25.28 10.71
CA PHE A 457 7.05 26.11 10.31
C PHE A 457 7.53 27.44 9.69
N VAL A 458 6.83 27.87 8.62
CA VAL A 458 7.09 29.15 7.93
C VAL A 458 6.43 30.30 8.65
#